data_2e9823d25463e99aaa8b315975006478
#
_entry.id   2e9823d25463e99aaa8b315975006478
#
_cell.length_a   1.000
_cell.length_b   1.000
_cell.length_c   1.000
_cell.angle_alpha   90.00
_cell.angle_beta   90.00
_cell.angle_gamma   90.00
#
_symmetry.space_group_name_H-M   'P 1'
#
loop_
_entity.id
_entity.type
_entity.pdbx_description
1 polymer ?
#
loop_
_entity_poly.entity_id
_entity_poly.type
_entity_poly.pdbx_seq_one_letter_code
_entity_poly.pdbx_strand_id
1 'polypeptide(L)'
;MNFAIVNLGCKVNRVESDSFASGLLARGGLETSPDAADVVVVNTCTVTGEAEKKTRKAVRQVLRANPSSDVVVTGCAAAIDADAFTSMDPARVHISGKTQVDDVLDRLVGPIGHGVMPLAVGEGFRTRVGVKVQDGCNNACTYCIVHVARGRASSRPAQAVVSECVALACEGVREIVLTGINLGSWREQAENGYDRLDALLERLLAETADIHEVGQPPCRFRISSIEPRDVSDDLIGLMARSKGRICRHLHLPLQSGNSKVLREMHRPYSAEYFEGLVEKLYAAMPMLSLSTDIICGFPGETDQEFSDTVELAKRCRFTKIHVFPYSKRQGTPAAERADQVEPEVRSARAKHLREVADALRAQQLSDRAGTTELALVEEAGQAMTESYFEVPAPQGARIGQLVSVTL
;
A
#
# COMPACT_ATOMS: atom_id res chain seq x y z
N MET A 1 -9.37 -28.86 -6.28
CA MET A 1 -8.90 -27.84 -7.24
C MET A 1 -7.67 -27.17 -6.66
N ASN A 2 -6.60 -27.09 -7.44
CA ASN A 2 -5.37 -26.39 -7.04
C ASN A 2 -5.37 -24.99 -7.62
N PHE A 3 -4.87 -24.00 -6.85
CA PHE A 3 -4.80 -22.63 -7.34
C PHE A 3 -3.46 -21.97 -7.01
N ALA A 4 -3.13 -20.91 -7.75
CA ALA A 4 -2.00 -20.07 -7.45
C ALA A 4 -2.34 -18.59 -7.60
N ILE A 5 -1.71 -17.73 -6.79
CA ILE A 5 -1.85 -16.28 -6.87
C ILE A 5 -0.50 -15.66 -7.26
N VAL A 6 -0.48 -14.91 -8.36
CA VAL A 6 0.68 -14.14 -8.80
C VAL A 6 0.39 -12.66 -8.58
N ASN A 7 0.95 -12.08 -7.51
CA ASN A 7 0.79 -10.67 -7.17
C ASN A 7 1.99 -9.84 -7.66
N LEU A 8 1.73 -8.88 -8.54
CA LEU A 8 2.76 -8.03 -9.17
C LEU A 8 2.63 -6.54 -8.79
N GLY A 9 1.76 -6.22 -7.85
CA GLY A 9 1.36 -4.85 -7.58
C GLY A 9 1.80 -4.26 -6.24
N CYS A 10 1.13 -3.17 -5.90
CA CYS A 10 1.31 -2.41 -4.67
C CYS A 10 0.62 -3.08 -3.47
N LYS A 11 0.62 -2.40 -2.30
CA LYS A 11 -0.07 -2.88 -1.09
C LYS A 11 -1.56 -3.17 -1.32
N VAL A 12 -2.26 -2.34 -2.10
CA VAL A 12 -3.69 -2.56 -2.43
C VAL A 12 -3.86 -3.83 -3.25
N ASN A 13 -3.03 -4.04 -4.29
CA ASN A 13 -3.05 -5.31 -5.05
C ASN A 13 -2.77 -6.52 -4.13
N ARG A 14 -1.90 -6.36 -3.15
CA ARG A 14 -1.61 -7.46 -2.21
C ARG A 14 -2.85 -7.83 -1.39
N VAL A 15 -3.56 -6.84 -0.83
CA VAL A 15 -4.79 -7.08 -0.09
C VAL A 15 -5.86 -7.72 -0.97
N GLU A 16 -6.01 -7.26 -2.21
CA GLU A 16 -6.92 -7.89 -3.19
C GLU A 16 -6.50 -9.35 -3.47
N SER A 17 -5.20 -9.61 -3.64
CA SER A 17 -4.67 -10.96 -3.85
C SER A 17 -4.92 -11.87 -2.65
N ASP A 18 -4.74 -11.37 -1.43
CA ASP A 18 -5.01 -12.12 -0.20
C ASP A 18 -6.53 -12.44 -0.09
N SER A 19 -7.40 -11.51 -0.50
CA SER A 19 -8.85 -11.77 -0.59
C SER A 19 -9.20 -12.83 -1.64
N PHE A 20 -8.55 -12.82 -2.81
CA PHE A 20 -8.77 -13.86 -3.85
C PHE A 20 -8.31 -15.23 -3.36
N ALA A 21 -7.14 -15.30 -2.70
CA ALA A 21 -6.66 -16.55 -2.10
C ALA A 21 -7.64 -17.08 -1.06
N SER A 22 -8.09 -16.22 -0.15
CA SER A 22 -9.09 -16.57 0.87
C SER A 22 -10.40 -17.06 0.25
N GLY A 23 -10.89 -16.39 -0.81
CA GLY A 23 -12.06 -16.81 -1.56
C GLY A 23 -11.90 -18.19 -2.25
N LEU A 24 -10.71 -18.48 -2.77
CA LEU A 24 -10.40 -19.78 -3.37
C LEU A 24 -10.28 -20.89 -2.34
N LEU A 25 -9.66 -20.61 -1.17
CA LEU A 25 -9.64 -21.54 -0.03
C LEU A 25 -11.07 -21.87 0.47
N ALA A 26 -11.93 -20.86 0.56
CA ALA A 26 -13.34 -21.05 0.95
C ALA A 26 -14.15 -21.90 -0.05
N ARG A 27 -13.70 -21.98 -1.30
CA ARG A 27 -14.24 -22.90 -2.34
C ARG A 27 -13.62 -24.32 -2.26
N GLY A 28 -12.82 -24.60 -1.21
CA GLY A 28 -12.13 -25.89 -1.05
C GLY A 28 -10.89 -26.05 -1.93
N GLY A 29 -10.33 -24.94 -2.42
CA GLY A 29 -9.08 -24.94 -3.18
C GLY A 29 -7.86 -25.17 -2.28
N LEU A 30 -6.77 -25.65 -2.88
CA LEU A 30 -5.46 -25.79 -2.25
C LEU A 30 -4.46 -24.91 -2.99
N GLU A 31 -3.72 -24.05 -2.26
CA GLU A 31 -2.70 -23.20 -2.84
C GLU A 31 -1.49 -24.04 -3.25
N THR A 32 -0.98 -23.80 -4.45
CA THR A 32 0.16 -24.51 -5.03
C THR A 32 1.01 -23.57 -5.89
N SER A 33 2.06 -24.09 -6.51
CA SER A 33 2.85 -23.35 -7.49
C SER A 33 2.07 -23.14 -8.82
N PRO A 34 2.33 -22.06 -9.56
CA PRO A 34 1.62 -21.76 -10.81
C PRO A 34 1.70 -22.85 -11.89
N ASP A 35 2.74 -23.67 -11.87
CA ASP A 35 2.94 -24.79 -12.80
C ASP A 35 2.10 -26.03 -12.50
N ALA A 36 1.56 -26.12 -11.27
CA ALA A 36 0.71 -27.24 -10.82
C ALA A 36 -0.75 -26.83 -10.54
N ALA A 37 -1.11 -25.56 -10.77
CA ALA A 37 -2.43 -25.03 -10.45
C ALA A 37 -3.44 -25.28 -11.58
N ASP A 38 -4.70 -25.58 -11.22
CA ASP A 38 -5.82 -25.63 -12.17
C ASP A 38 -6.25 -24.21 -12.59
N VAL A 39 -6.18 -23.25 -11.63
CA VAL A 39 -6.50 -21.83 -11.84
C VAL A 39 -5.38 -20.97 -11.30
N VAL A 40 -4.88 -20.00 -12.09
CA VAL A 40 -3.89 -19.02 -11.68
C VAL A 40 -4.47 -17.61 -11.76
N VAL A 41 -4.55 -16.91 -10.63
CA VAL A 41 -4.97 -15.49 -10.60
C VAL A 41 -3.73 -14.60 -10.66
N VAL A 42 -3.62 -13.80 -11.73
CA VAL A 42 -2.53 -12.81 -11.90
C VAL A 42 -3.07 -11.41 -11.63
N ASN A 43 -2.72 -10.85 -10.47
CA ASN A 43 -3.09 -9.48 -10.10
C ASN A 43 -2.01 -8.50 -10.59
N THR A 44 -2.35 -7.74 -11.60
CA THR A 44 -1.44 -6.96 -12.44
C THR A 44 -1.19 -5.54 -11.95
N CYS A 45 -0.04 -4.98 -12.29
CA CYS A 45 0.36 -3.61 -11.96
C CYS A 45 0.76 -2.81 -13.20
N THR A 46 0.52 -1.49 -13.14
CA THR A 46 0.90 -0.55 -14.20
C THR A 46 1.51 0.76 -13.68
N VAL A 47 1.89 0.83 -12.40
CA VAL A 47 2.44 2.06 -11.80
C VAL A 47 3.72 2.52 -12.50
N THR A 48 4.56 1.59 -12.96
CA THR A 48 5.76 1.89 -13.77
C THR A 48 5.78 1.08 -15.05
N GLY A 49 6.51 1.55 -16.07
CA GLY A 49 6.71 0.78 -17.32
C GLY A 49 7.40 -0.58 -17.08
N GLU A 50 8.26 -0.66 -16.07
CA GLU A 50 8.87 -1.94 -15.67
C GLU A 50 7.85 -2.90 -15.06
N ALA A 51 6.95 -2.40 -14.21
CA ALA A 51 5.87 -3.21 -13.63
C ALA A 51 4.96 -3.79 -14.73
N GLU A 52 4.65 -3.01 -15.76
CA GLU A 52 3.87 -3.48 -16.89
C GLU A 52 4.61 -4.57 -17.71
N LYS A 53 5.91 -4.39 -17.99
CA LYS A 53 6.73 -5.42 -18.64
C LYS A 53 6.78 -6.71 -17.81
N LYS A 54 6.97 -6.59 -16.48
CA LYS A 54 6.96 -7.75 -15.56
C LYS A 54 5.61 -8.46 -15.58
N THR A 55 4.51 -7.73 -15.61
CA THR A 55 3.16 -8.28 -15.70
C THR A 55 2.96 -9.12 -16.97
N ARG A 56 3.26 -8.55 -18.14
CA ARG A 56 3.15 -9.27 -19.42
C ARG A 56 4.05 -10.51 -19.44
N LYS A 57 5.27 -10.40 -18.90
CA LYS A 57 6.19 -11.54 -18.77
C LYS A 57 5.63 -12.64 -17.87
N ALA A 58 5.06 -12.29 -16.73
CA ALA A 58 4.51 -13.26 -15.78
C ALA A 58 3.34 -14.05 -16.37
N VAL A 59 2.37 -13.38 -17.05
CA VAL A 59 1.27 -14.07 -17.72
C VAL A 59 1.80 -15.06 -18.75
N ARG A 60 2.75 -14.64 -19.62
CA ARG A 60 3.37 -15.56 -20.61
C ARG A 60 4.11 -16.73 -19.96
N GLN A 61 4.74 -16.51 -18.81
CA GLN A 61 5.44 -17.57 -18.07
C GLN A 61 4.45 -18.61 -17.53
N VAL A 62 3.34 -18.16 -16.92
CA VAL A 62 2.28 -19.05 -16.45
C VAL A 62 1.70 -19.89 -17.59
N LEU A 63 1.32 -19.25 -18.70
CA LEU A 63 0.75 -19.94 -19.88
C LEU A 63 1.68 -21.00 -20.47
N ARG A 64 3.01 -20.77 -20.41
CA ARG A 64 4.02 -21.72 -20.91
C ARG A 64 4.31 -22.85 -19.93
N ALA A 65 4.38 -22.51 -18.62
CA ALA A 65 4.72 -23.48 -17.59
C ALA A 65 3.57 -24.48 -17.33
N ASN A 66 2.33 -24.03 -17.51
CA ASN A 66 1.14 -24.83 -17.27
C ASN A 66 0.16 -24.71 -18.45
N PRO A 67 0.20 -25.62 -19.45
CA PRO A 67 -0.67 -25.57 -20.63
C PRO A 67 -2.15 -25.87 -20.35
N SER A 68 -2.49 -26.40 -19.19
CA SER A 68 -3.87 -26.80 -18.82
C SER A 68 -4.59 -25.83 -17.89
N SER A 69 -3.87 -24.85 -17.30
CA SER A 69 -4.47 -23.92 -16.34
C SER A 69 -5.33 -22.85 -16.99
N ASP A 70 -6.43 -22.49 -16.34
CA ASP A 70 -7.11 -21.22 -16.57
C ASP A 70 -6.35 -20.08 -15.90
N VAL A 71 -6.24 -18.93 -16.58
CA VAL A 71 -5.48 -17.77 -16.09
C VAL A 71 -6.41 -16.56 -15.97
N VAL A 72 -6.78 -16.22 -14.76
CA VAL A 72 -7.59 -15.02 -14.46
C VAL A 72 -6.66 -13.82 -14.31
N VAL A 73 -6.72 -12.88 -15.25
CA VAL A 73 -5.90 -11.67 -15.24
C VAL A 73 -6.73 -10.49 -14.77
N THR A 74 -6.34 -9.87 -13.69
CA THR A 74 -7.01 -8.73 -13.06
C THR A 74 -6.03 -7.62 -12.68
N GLY A 75 -6.50 -6.55 -12.08
CA GLY A 75 -5.68 -5.43 -11.60
C GLY A 75 -5.48 -4.31 -12.62
N CYS A 76 -4.50 -3.42 -12.34
CA CYS A 76 -4.40 -2.15 -13.05
C CYS A 76 -3.99 -2.27 -14.51
N ALA A 77 -3.07 -3.18 -14.87
CA ALA A 77 -2.67 -3.34 -16.27
C ALA A 77 -3.76 -4.01 -17.12
N ALA A 78 -4.48 -4.97 -16.56
CA ALA A 78 -5.63 -5.59 -17.23
C ALA A 78 -6.77 -4.59 -17.48
N ALA A 79 -6.99 -3.65 -16.55
CA ALA A 79 -8.00 -2.60 -16.70
C ALA A 79 -7.67 -1.59 -17.82
N ILE A 80 -6.38 -1.37 -18.13
CA ILE A 80 -5.94 -0.43 -19.17
C ILE A 80 -5.90 -1.08 -20.55
N ASP A 81 -5.42 -2.31 -20.63
CA ASP A 81 -5.16 -2.98 -21.91
C ASP A 81 -5.53 -4.48 -21.79
N ALA A 82 -6.83 -4.76 -21.76
CA ALA A 82 -7.37 -6.10 -21.65
C ALA A 82 -6.97 -6.97 -22.87
N ASP A 83 -6.99 -6.39 -24.06
CA ASP A 83 -6.74 -7.09 -25.33
C ASP A 83 -5.30 -7.62 -25.42
N ALA A 84 -4.34 -6.90 -24.84
CA ALA A 84 -2.94 -7.33 -24.80
C ALA A 84 -2.73 -8.62 -23.97
N PHE A 85 -3.64 -8.93 -23.05
CA PHE A 85 -3.60 -10.18 -22.28
C PHE A 85 -4.46 -11.26 -22.93
N THR A 86 -5.69 -10.94 -23.31
CA THR A 86 -6.60 -11.90 -23.96
C THR A 86 -5.99 -12.49 -25.23
N SER A 87 -5.28 -11.68 -26.03
CA SER A 87 -4.60 -12.14 -27.25
C SER A 87 -3.46 -13.13 -27.03
N MET A 88 -2.97 -13.29 -25.79
CA MET A 88 -1.91 -14.26 -25.47
C MET A 88 -2.40 -15.70 -25.56
N ASP A 89 -3.63 -15.95 -25.10
CA ASP A 89 -4.34 -17.22 -25.24
C ASP A 89 -5.85 -16.99 -24.97
N PRO A 90 -6.67 -16.74 -26.01
CA PRO A 90 -8.08 -16.40 -25.85
C PRO A 90 -8.94 -17.49 -25.21
N ALA A 91 -8.48 -18.75 -25.21
CA ALA A 91 -9.21 -19.87 -24.64
C ALA A 91 -9.01 -19.97 -23.13
N ARG A 92 -7.85 -19.57 -22.61
CA ARG A 92 -7.45 -19.77 -21.22
C ARG A 92 -7.30 -18.50 -20.41
N VAL A 93 -7.18 -17.33 -21.06
CA VAL A 93 -7.04 -16.04 -20.38
C VAL A 93 -8.41 -15.41 -20.16
N HIS A 94 -8.79 -15.29 -18.92
CA HIS A 94 -10.03 -14.66 -18.48
C HIS A 94 -9.75 -13.29 -17.85
N ILE A 95 -10.12 -12.21 -18.55
CA ILE A 95 -9.97 -10.86 -18.01
C ILE A 95 -11.09 -10.59 -17.00
N SER A 96 -10.75 -10.05 -15.86
CA SER A 96 -11.69 -9.67 -14.82
C SER A 96 -11.46 -8.25 -14.31
N GLY A 97 -12.54 -7.49 -14.15
CA GLY A 97 -12.56 -6.30 -13.31
C GLY A 97 -12.29 -6.68 -11.85
N LYS A 98 -11.68 -5.78 -11.07
CA LYS A 98 -11.30 -6.04 -9.67
C LYS A 98 -12.45 -6.48 -8.76
N THR A 99 -13.66 -5.99 -9.02
CA THR A 99 -14.88 -6.31 -8.27
C THR A 99 -15.64 -7.53 -8.84
N GLN A 100 -15.17 -8.09 -9.93
CA GLN A 100 -15.82 -9.17 -10.67
C GLN A 100 -14.99 -10.47 -10.67
N VAL A 101 -13.88 -10.48 -9.91
CA VAL A 101 -13.00 -11.67 -9.85
C VAL A 101 -13.79 -12.88 -9.32
N ASP A 102 -14.60 -12.69 -8.27
CA ASP A 102 -15.42 -13.75 -7.72
C ASP A 102 -16.43 -14.29 -8.74
N ASP A 103 -17.05 -13.45 -9.57
CA ASP A 103 -17.94 -13.88 -10.64
C ASP A 103 -17.24 -14.77 -11.68
N VAL A 104 -15.96 -14.47 -11.97
CA VAL A 104 -15.15 -15.32 -12.86
C VAL A 104 -14.78 -16.63 -12.18
N LEU A 105 -14.36 -16.56 -10.92
CA LEU A 105 -14.04 -17.75 -10.14
C LEU A 105 -15.25 -18.66 -9.92
N ASP A 106 -16.43 -18.09 -9.68
CA ASP A 106 -17.67 -18.87 -9.55
C ASP A 106 -18.00 -19.67 -10.82
N ARG A 107 -17.70 -19.11 -11.99
CA ARG A 107 -17.88 -19.83 -13.28
C ARG A 107 -16.83 -20.92 -13.49
N LEU A 108 -15.60 -20.72 -13.05
CA LEU A 108 -14.50 -21.67 -13.27
C LEU A 108 -14.47 -22.80 -12.24
N VAL A 109 -14.78 -22.47 -10.97
CA VAL A 109 -14.55 -23.39 -9.85
C VAL A 109 -15.75 -23.55 -8.90
N GLY A 110 -16.84 -22.86 -9.18
CA GLY A 110 -18.06 -22.89 -8.37
C GLY A 110 -18.11 -21.82 -7.27
N PRO A 111 -19.31 -21.56 -6.73
CA PRO A 111 -19.55 -20.51 -5.76
C PRO A 111 -19.04 -20.85 -4.35
N ILE A 112 -18.76 -19.81 -3.55
CA ILE A 112 -18.53 -19.95 -2.11
C ILE A 112 -19.84 -20.38 -1.44
N GLY A 113 -19.76 -21.30 -0.48
CA GLY A 113 -20.91 -21.70 0.34
C GLY A 113 -21.55 -20.51 1.06
N HIS A 114 -22.89 -20.54 1.19
CA HIS A 114 -23.62 -19.45 1.84
C HIS A 114 -23.17 -19.23 3.29
N GLY A 115 -23.00 -17.96 3.68
CA GLY A 115 -22.73 -17.55 5.07
C GLY A 115 -21.25 -17.55 5.46
N VAL A 116 -20.34 -17.86 4.56
CA VAL A 116 -18.89 -17.78 4.82
C VAL A 116 -18.35 -16.44 4.30
N MET A 117 -17.87 -15.59 5.20
CA MET A 117 -17.02 -14.44 4.86
C MET A 117 -15.56 -14.89 5.04
N PRO A 118 -14.84 -15.18 3.95
CA PRO A 118 -13.46 -15.63 4.09
C PRO A 118 -12.56 -14.46 4.58
N LEU A 119 -11.76 -14.72 5.60
CA LEU A 119 -10.76 -13.78 6.12
C LEU A 119 -9.37 -14.19 5.64
N ALA A 120 -8.53 -13.22 5.32
CA ALA A 120 -7.14 -13.44 4.92
C ALA A 120 -6.24 -13.66 6.16
N VAL A 121 -6.50 -14.74 6.91
CA VAL A 121 -5.81 -15.11 8.15
C VAL A 121 -5.40 -16.58 8.14
N GLY A 122 -4.44 -16.93 8.98
CA GLY A 122 -3.95 -18.31 9.13
C GLY A 122 -2.70 -18.61 8.30
N GLU A 123 -2.44 -19.88 8.07
CA GLU A 123 -1.26 -20.33 7.32
C GLU A 123 -1.31 -19.81 5.87
N GLY A 124 -0.18 -19.31 5.38
CA GLY A 124 -0.06 -18.68 4.06
C GLY A 124 -0.38 -17.18 4.03
N PHE A 125 -1.02 -16.63 5.05
CA PHE A 125 -1.29 -15.20 5.18
C PHE A 125 -0.27 -14.50 6.08
N ARG A 126 -0.21 -13.16 5.94
CA ARG A 126 0.71 -12.33 6.73
C ARG A 126 0.17 -12.06 8.13
N THR A 127 1.09 -11.86 9.07
CA THR A 127 0.77 -11.41 10.45
C THR A 127 0.19 -9.99 10.49
N ARG A 128 0.57 -9.13 9.51
CA ARG A 128 -0.05 -7.82 9.27
C ARG A 128 -1.09 -7.96 8.17
N VAL A 129 -2.36 -7.87 8.54
CA VAL A 129 -3.47 -8.04 7.61
C VAL A 129 -3.91 -6.69 7.05
N GLY A 130 -4.03 -6.61 5.73
CA GLY A 130 -4.52 -5.41 5.06
C GLY A 130 -6.03 -5.39 4.94
N VAL A 131 -6.65 -4.25 5.25
CA VAL A 131 -8.07 -4.00 4.99
C VAL A 131 -8.20 -2.85 4.02
N LYS A 132 -8.76 -3.11 2.84
CA LYS A 132 -9.01 -2.08 1.85
C LYS A 132 -10.26 -1.29 2.24
N VAL A 133 -10.09 0.01 2.54
CA VAL A 133 -11.18 0.90 2.95
C VAL A 133 -11.59 1.89 1.87
N GLN A 134 -10.71 2.13 0.87
CA GLN A 134 -10.91 3.10 -0.19
C GLN A 134 -10.29 2.56 -1.50
N ASP A 135 -10.87 2.89 -2.66
CA ASP A 135 -10.33 2.58 -3.99
C ASP A 135 -10.51 3.77 -4.95
N GLY A 136 -9.74 3.79 -6.05
CA GLY A 136 -9.78 4.86 -7.02
C GLY A 136 -9.16 6.18 -6.50
N CYS A 137 -9.06 7.19 -7.39
CA CYS A 137 -8.48 8.49 -7.05
C CYS A 137 -9.04 9.59 -7.93
N ASN A 138 -9.38 10.74 -7.34
CA ASN A 138 -9.87 11.93 -8.05
C ASN A 138 -8.73 12.92 -8.37
N ASN A 139 -7.49 12.66 -7.95
CA ASN A 139 -6.35 13.51 -8.26
C ASN A 139 -5.96 13.35 -9.75
N ALA A 140 -5.72 14.49 -10.41
CA ALA A 140 -5.31 14.57 -11.81
C ALA A 140 -3.79 14.76 -11.95
N CYS A 141 -2.99 14.00 -11.21
CA CYS A 141 -1.53 14.09 -11.27
C CYS A 141 -1.04 13.78 -12.70
N THR A 142 -0.22 14.66 -13.27
CA THR A 142 0.15 14.64 -14.69
C THR A 142 0.98 13.41 -15.11
N TYR A 143 1.58 12.71 -14.17
CA TYR A 143 2.39 11.51 -14.40
C TYR A 143 1.65 10.19 -14.10
N CYS A 144 0.44 10.27 -13.54
CA CYS A 144 -0.22 9.11 -12.94
C CYS A 144 -1.31 8.54 -13.83
N ILE A 145 -1.28 7.23 -14.06
CA ILE A 145 -2.29 6.49 -14.82
C ILE A 145 -3.29 5.77 -13.89
N VAL A 146 -3.10 5.83 -12.58
CA VAL A 146 -3.88 5.05 -11.62
C VAL A 146 -5.37 5.42 -11.64
N HIS A 147 -5.71 6.70 -11.82
CA HIS A 147 -7.11 7.14 -11.92
C HIS A 147 -7.83 6.53 -13.14
N VAL A 148 -7.12 6.27 -14.23
CA VAL A 148 -7.67 5.56 -15.41
C VAL A 148 -7.88 4.08 -15.09
N ALA A 149 -6.88 3.44 -14.45
CA ALA A 149 -6.93 2.01 -14.13
C ALA A 149 -7.94 1.66 -13.03
N ARG A 150 -8.15 2.58 -12.06
CA ARG A 150 -8.96 2.31 -10.86
C ARG A 150 -10.25 3.12 -10.75
N GLY A 151 -10.41 4.10 -11.65
CA GLY A 151 -11.59 4.94 -11.67
C GLY A 151 -11.62 5.99 -10.57
N ARG A 152 -12.79 6.59 -10.35
CA ARG A 152 -13.02 7.63 -9.33
C ARG A 152 -12.89 7.07 -7.92
N ALA A 153 -12.56 7.97 -6.98
CA ALA A 153 -12.48 7.62 -5.57
C ALA A 153 -13.82 7.08 -5.05
N SER A 154 -13.76 5.96 -4.36
CA SER A 154 -14.89 5.33 -3.69
C SER A 154 -14.48 4.83 -2.31
N SER A 155 -15.37 4.95 -1.34
CA SER A 155 -15.16 4.53 0.05
C SER A 155 -15.98 3.29 0.35
N ARG A 156 -15.43 2.37 1.12
CA ARG A 156 -16.23 1.29 1.71
C ARG A 156 -17.02 1.84 2.90
N PRO A 157 -18.26 1.38 3.12
CA PRO A 157 -19.05 1.77 4.30
C PRO A 157 -18.30 1.50 5.61
N ALA A 158 -18.34 2.44 6.55
CA ALA A 158 -17.65 2.30 7.83
C ALA A 158 -18.05 1.02 8.56
N GLN A 159 -19.36 0.68 8.57
CA GLN A 159 -19.83 -0.53 9.23
C GLN A 159 -19.20 -1.80 8.67
N ALA A 160 -19.04 -1.90 7.34
CA ALA A 160 -18.40 -3.05 6.70
C ALA A 160 -16.92 -3.16 7.07
N VAL A 161 -16.20 -2.01 7.11
CA VAL A 161 -14.80 -1.95 7.52
C VAL A 161 -14.64 -2.34 8.99
N VAL A 162 -15.49 -1.80 9.86
CA VAL A 162 -15.46 -2.09 11.31
C VAL A 162 -15.73 -3.58 11.55
N SER A 163 -16.77 -4.15 10.93
CA SER A 163 -17.10 -5.57 11.09
C SER A 163 -15.94 -6.48 10.67
N GLU A 164 -15.27 -6.17 9.55
CA GLU A 164 -14.10 -6.93 9.11
C GLU A 164 -12.92 -6.79 10.08
N CYS A 165 -12.62 -5.58 10.55
CA CYS A 165 -11.54 -5.36 11.51
C CYS A 165 -11.80 -6.03 12.87
N VAL A 166 -13.04 -6.03 13.36
CA VAL A 166 -13.45 -6.74 14.57
C VAL A 166 -13.27 -8.25 14.39
N ALA A 167 -13.73 -8.82 13.27
CA ALA A 167 -13.55 -10.22 12.98
C ALA A 167 -12.07 -10.63 12.93
N LEU A 168 -11.22 -9.83 12.26
CA LEU A 168 -9.77 -10.04 12.24
C LEU A 168 -9.15 -9.97 13.64
N ALA A 169 -9.56 -9.02 14.47
CA ALA A 169 -9.08 -8.91 15.84
C ALA A 169 -9.48 -10.11 16.70
N CYS A 170 -10.70 -10.64 16.52
CA CYS A 170 -11.19 -11.87 17.17
C CYS A 170 -10.38 -13.11 16.74
N GLU A 171 -9.94 -13.17 15.49
CA GLU A 171 -9.04 -14.22 14.98
C GLU A 171 -7.58 -14.04 15.42
N GLY A 172 -7.29 -13.07 16.28
CA GLY A 172 -5.97 -12.85 16.87
C GLY A 172 -5.03 -11.97 16.05
N VAL A 173 -5.49 -11.30 15.01
CA VAL A 173 -4.68 -10.33 14.26
C VAL A 173 -4.34 -9.13 15.15
N ARG A 174 -3.03 -8.83 15.29
CA ARG A 174 -2.54 -7.76 16.17
C ARG A 174 -2.13 -6.48 15.45
N GLU A 175 -1.95 -6.50 14.13
CA GLU A 175 -1.76 -5.29 13.32
C GLU A 175 -2.64 -5.34 12.07
N ILE A 176 -3.55 -4.36 11.95
CA ILE A 176 -4.42 -4.18 10.80
C ILE A 176 -3.95 -2.95 10.02
N VAL A 177 -3.67 -3.13 8.72
CA VAL A 177 -3.18 -2.07 7.84
C VAL A 177 -4.34 -1.54 7.01
N LEU A 178 -4.84 -0.34 7.32
CA LEU A 178 -5.84 0.32 6.48
C LEU A 178 -5.20 0.74 5.17
N THR A 179 -5.78 0.32 4.06
CA THR A 179 -5.22 0.57 2.74
C THR A 179 -6.24 1.19 1.78
N GLY A 180 -5.71 1.97 0.83
CA GLY A 180 -6.45 2.61 -0.25
C GLY A 180 -5.50 3.16 -1.29
N ILE A 181 -6.04 3.58 -2.43
CA ILE A 181 -5.29 4.28 -3.47
C ILE A 181 -4.99 5.72 -3.05
N ASN A 182 -5.97 6.37 -2.45
CA ASN A 182 -5.86 7.65 -1.76
C ASN A 182 -6.64 7.54 -0.45
N LEU A 183 -6.04 6.94 0.55
CA LEU A 183 -6.69 6.57 1.80
C LEU A 183 -7.35 7.78 2.48
N GLY A 184 -6.72 8.94 2.45
CA GLY A 184 -7.23 10.18 3.02
C GLY A 184 -8.49 10.71 2.35
N SER A 185 -8.83 10.23 1.16
CA SER A 185 -10.09 10.58 0.48
C SER A 185 -11.28 9.74 0.94
N TRP A 186 -11.12 8.82 1.90
CA TRP A 186 -12.23 8.08 2.48
C TRP A 186 -13.24 9.05 3.12
N ARG A 187 -14.51 8.85 2.81
CA ARG A 187 -15.65 9.66 3.27
C ARG A 187 -16.89 8.79 3.43
N GLU A 188 -17.69 9.04 4.46
CA GLU A 188 -19.04 8.51 4.63
C GLU A 188 -20.02 9.64 4.94
N GLN A 189 -21.24 9.56 4.42
CA GLN A 189 -22.27 10.55 4.70
C GLN A 189 -22.66 10.52 6.18
N ALA A 190 -22.64 11.67 6.84
CA ALA A 190 -23.05 11.89 8.22
C ALA A 190 -24.11 12.99 8.29
N GLU A 191 -24.77 13.16 9.43
CA GLU A 191 -25.84 14.16 9.62
C GLU A 191 -25.38 15.59 9.28
N ASN A 192 -24.15 15.95 9.65
CA ASN A 192 -23.60 17.30 9.50
C ASN A 192 -22.45 17.36 8.47
N GLY A 193 -22.54 16.58 7.38
CA GLY A 193 -21.52 16.58 6.34
C GLY A 193 -20.95 15.19 6.06
N TYR A 194 -19.64 15.02 6.20
CA TYR A 194 -18.97 13.74 5.95
C TYR A 194 -18.03 13.38 7.08
N ASP A 195 -18.15 12.15 7.57
CA ASP A 195 -17.12 11.51 8.36
C ASP A 195 -15.87 11.28 7.50
N ARG A 196 -14.71 11.46 8.11
CA ARG A 196 -13.39 11.32 7.50
C ARG A 196 -12.63 10.15 8.14
N LEU A 197 -11.40 9.94 7.68
CA LEU A 197 -10.56 8.82 8.14
C LEU A 197 -10.34 8.80 9.67
N ASP A 198 -10.24 9.96 10.30
CA ASP A 198 -10.11 10.09 11.76
C ASP A 198 -11.32 9.53 12.49
N ALA A 199 -12.56 9.84 12.05
CA ALA A 199 -13.78 9.28 12.62
C ALA A 199 -13.86 7.75 12.44
N LEU A 200 -13.48 7.22 11.28
CA LEU A 200 -13.37 5.77 11.07
C LEU A 200 -12.37 5.13 12.04
N LEU A 201 -11.21 5.75 12.22
CA LEU A 201 -10.18 5.26 13.13
C LEU A 201 -10.64 5.32 14.60
N GLU A 202 -11.31 6.39 15.03
CA GLU A 202 -11.89 6.46 16.39
C GLU A 202 -12.86 5.31 16.65
N ARG A 203 -13.74 5.04 15.69
CA ARG A 203 -14.68 3.94 15.79
C ARG A 203 -13.97 2.58 15.83
N LEU A 204 -12.96 2.36 14.99
CA LEU A 204 -12.15 1.15 14.99
C LEU A 204 -11.44 0.95 16.35
N LEU A 205 -10.87 2.01 16.91
CA LEU A 205 -10.22 1.96 18.23
C LEU A 205 -11.19 1.57 19.34
N ALA A 206 -12.41 2.11 19.30
CA ALA A 206 -13.46 1.82 20.29
C ALA A 206 -13.94 0.36 20.17
N GLU A 207 -14.33 -0.07 18.98
CA GLU A 207 -14.92 -1.41 18.74
C GLU A 207 -13.92 -2.58 18.95
N THR A 208 -12.61 -2.29 18.92
CA THR A 208 -11.57 -3.31 19.14
C THR A 208 -10.83 -3.15 20.48
N ALA A 209 -11.31 -2.28 21.36
CA ALA A 209 -10.63 -1.96 22.62
C ALA A 209 -10.47 -3.18 23.56
N ASP A 210 -11.50 -3.99 23.67
CA ASP A 210 -11.59 -5.12 24.59
C ASP A 210 -11.29 -6.47 23.92
N ILE A 211 -10.88 -6.46 22.63
CA ILE A 211 -10.58 -7.68 21.87
C ILE A 211 -9.07 -7.97 21.97
N HIS A 212 -8.67 -8.68 23.02
CA HIS A 212 -7.27 -9.08 23.20
C HIS A 212 -7.14 -10.27 24.16
N GLU A 213 -6.05 -11.00 24.06
CA GLU A 213 -5.66 -12.03 25.02
C GLU A 213 -5.14 -11.37 26.31
N VAL A 214 -5.26 -12.06 27.43
CA VAL A 214 -4.72 -11.61 28.72
C VAL A 214 -3.20 -11.38 28.59
N GLY A 215 -2.75 -10.19 28.96
CA GLY A 215 -1.34 -9.81 28.89
C GLY A 215 -0.87 -9.34 27.51
N GLN A 216 -1.76 -9.27 26.52
CA GLN A 216 -1.48 -8.67 25.23
C GLN A 216 -2.23 -7.34 25.06
N PRO A 217 -1.67 -6.35 24.38
CA PRO A 217 -2.43 -5.15 24.01
C PRO A 217 -3.47 -5.50 22.93
N PRO A 218 -4.55 -4.69 22.82
CA PRO A 218 -5.47 -4.78 21.69
C PRO A 218 -4.74 -4.59 20.36
N CYS A 219 -5.36 -5.00 19.25
CA CYS A 219 -4.79 -4.81 17.92
C CYS A 219 -4.51 -3.32 17.64
N ARG A 220 -3.47 -3.05 16.86
CA ARG A 220 -3.12 -1.70 16.42
C ARG A 220 -3.44 -1.51 14.94
N PHE A 221 -3.66 -0.26 14.57
CA PHE A 221 -3.94 0.14 13.19
C PHE A 221 -2.75 0.85 12.58
N ARG A 222 -2.45 0.53 11.34
CA ARG A 222 -1.46 1.24 10.54
C ARG A 222 -2.15 1.94 9.38
N ILE A 223 -1.87 3.23 9.22
CA ILE A 223 -2.29 4.02 8.08
C ILE A 223 -1.29 3.76 6.95
N SER A 224 -1.78 3.38 5.76
CA SER A 224 -0.90 3.19 4.60
C SER A 224 -0.50 4.55 3.97
N SER A 225 -0.72 4.77 2.68
CA SER A 225 -0.41 6.05 2.04
C SER A 225 -1.56 7.04 2.20
N ILE A 226 -1.25 8.26 2.67
CA ILE A 226 -2.22 9.35 2.81
C ILE A 226 -1.64 10.62 2.16
N GLU A 227 -2.48 11.33 1.41
CA GLU A 227 -2.10 12.60 0.80
C GLU A 227 -1.85 13.68 1.87
N PRO A 228 -0.83 14.55 1.70
CA PRO A 228 -0.51 15.58 2.69
C PRO A 228 -1.70 16.47 3.06
N ARG A 229 -2.57 16.80 2.11
CA ARG A 229 -3.77 17.64 2.35
C ARG A 229 -4.90 16.93 3.08
N ASP A 230 -4.84 15.62 3.18
CA ASP A 230 -5.85 14.83 3.89
C ASP A 230 -5.46 14.55 5.35
N VAL A 231 -4.26 14.97 5.77
CA VAL A 231 -3.82 14.89 7.16
C VAL A 231 -4.41 16.06 7.93
N SER A 232 -5.52 15.82 8.63
CA SER A 232 -6.21 16.82 9.46
C SER A 232 -5.57 16.94 10.84
N ASP A 233 -5.87 18.05 11.53
CA ASP A 233 -5.48 18.25 12.93
C ASP A 233 -6.11 17.21 13.86
N ASP A 234 -7.34 16.80 13.56
CA ASP A 234 -8.04 15.75 14.28
C ASP A 234 -7.33 14.40 14.14
N LEU A 235 -6.87 14.07 12.92
CA LEU A 235 -6.07 12.87 12.70
C LEU A 235 -4.74 12.91 13.46
N ILE A 236 -4.03 14.05 13.42
CA ILE A 236 -2.77 14.25 14.18
C ILE A 236 -3.02 14.06 15.66
N GLY A 237 -4.04 14.72 16.20
CA GLY A 237 -4.42 14.62 17.60
C GLY A 237 -4.83 13.20 17.99
N LEU A 238 -5.60 12.52 17.16
CA LEU A 238 -5.99 11.12 17.37
C LEU A 238 -4.77 10.19 17.44
N MET A 239 -3.86 10.31 16.48
CA MET A 239 -2.62 9.52 16.47
C MET A 239 -1.80 9.75 17.74
N ALA A 240 -1.59 11.01 18.14
CA ALA A 240 -0.81 11.37 19.32
C ALA A 240 -1.41 10.80 20.63
N ARG A 241 -2.75 10.83 20.79
CA ARG A 241 -3.43 10.31 22.01
C ARG A 241 -3.69 8.80 21.97
N SER A 242 -3.48 8.11 20.85
CA SER A 242 -3.81 6.69 20.67
C SER A 242 -2.92 5.73 21.47
N LYS A 243 -1.84 6.21 22.08
CA LYS A 243 -0.88 5.40 22.89
C LYS A 243 -0.35 4.17 22.12
N GLY A 244 -0.06 4.33 20.83
CA GLY A 244 0.46 3.27 19.96
C GLY A 244 -0.60 2.34 19.35
N ARG A 245 -1.90 2.55 19.65
CA ARG A 245 -3.00 1.85 18.96
C ARG A 245 -3.13 2.27 17.49
N ILE A 246 -2.68 3.48 17.13
CA ILE A 246 -2.35 3.85 15.76
C ILE A 246 -0.83 3.92 15.69
N CYS A 247 -0.23 3.16 14.80
CA CYS A 247 1.24 3.13 14.64
C CYS A 247 1.80 4.53 14.40
N ARG A 248 2.89 4.87 15.09
CA ARG A 248 3.61 6.16 14.91
C ARG A 248 4.39 6.15 13.59
N HIS A 249 3.68 5.96 12.51
CA HIS A 249 4.20 5.96 11.16
C HIS A 249 3.18 6.54 10.19
N LEU A 250 3.64 7.41 9.28
CA LEU A 250 2.86 7.86 8.12
C LEU A 250 3.69 7.73 6.85
N HIS A 251 3.02 7.38 5.76
CA HIS A 251 3.57 7.48 4.42
C HIS A 251 2.91 8.67 3.71
N LEU A 252 3.68 9.74 3.51
CA LEU A 252 3.26 10.98 2.88
C LEU A 252 3.98 11.16 1.55
N PRO A 253 3.34 10.97 0.39
CA PRO A 253 3.99 11.13 -0.91
C PRO A 253 4.36 12.60 -1.18
N LEU A 254 5.65 12.95 -1.12
CA LEU A 254 6.17 14.28 -1.43
C LEU A 254 6.25 14.53 -2.94
N GLN A 255 6.71 13.55 -3.68
CA GLN A 255 6.96 13.53 -5.13
C GLN A 255 8.13 14.43 -5.59
N SER A 256 8.20 15.68 -5.16
CA SER A 256 9.31 16.63 -5.40
C SER A 256 9.40 17.64 -4.25
N GLY A 257 10.58 18.11 -3.94
CA GLY A 257 10.83 19.17 -2.96
C GLY A 257 10.80 20.58 -3.53
N ASN A 258 10.44 20.74 -4.81
CA ASN A 258 10.36 22.04 -5.46
C ASN A 258 8.92 22.39 -5.86
N SER A 259 8.42 23.55 -5.44
CA SER A 259 7.03 23.98 -5.63
C SER A 259 6.63 24.21 -7.08
N LYS A 260 7.59 24.54 -8.00
CA LYS A 260 7.32 24.60 -9.45
C LYS A 260 7.05 23.20 -9.99
N VAL A 261 7.93 22.24 -9.68
CA VAL A 261 7.79 20.84 -10.13
C VAL A 261 6.49 20.22 -9.59
N LEU A 262 6.16 20.44 -8.32
CA LEU A 262 4.89 19.99 -7.73
C LEU A 262 3.66 20.54 -8.48
N ARG A 263 3.69 21.82 -8.84
CA ARG A 263 2.62 22.45 -9.63
C ARG A 263 2.50 21.82 -11.03
N GLU A 264 3.63 21.55 -11.70
CA GLU A 264 3.65 20.88 -13.00
C GLU A 264 3.20 19.39 -12.90
N MET A 265 3.42 18.76 -11.77
CA MET A 265 2.88 17.44 -11.42
C MET A 265 1.37 17.46 -11.08
N HIS A 266 0.72 18.64 -11.03
CA HIS A 266 -0.63 18.84 -10.51
C HIS A 266 -0.80 18.33 -9.07
N ARG A 267 0.23 18.57 -8.22
CA ARG A 267 0.08 18.31 -6.79
C ARG A 267 -0.66 19.47 -6.13
N PRO A 268 -1.64 19.17 -5.24
CA PRO A 268 -2.48 20.21 -4.63
C PRO A 268 -1.81 20.90 -3.41
N TYR A 269 -0.49 20.85 -3.30
CA TYR A 269 0.30 21.46 -2.22
C TYR A 269 1.67 21.93 -2.75
N SER A 270 2.30 22.86 -2.01
CA SER A 270 3.67 23.32 -2.25
C SER A 270 4.68 22.60 -1.34
N ALA A 271 5.96 22.78 -1.62
CA ALA A 271 7.06 22.28 -0.79
C ALA A 271 6.99 22.86 0.63
N GLU A 272 6.68 24.15 0.75
CA GLU A 272 6.56 24.87 2.03
C GLU A 272 5.38 24.37 2.85
N TYR A 273 4.24 24.07 2.20
CA TYR A 273 3.10 23.44 2.87
C TYR A 273 3.45 22.06 3.43
N PHE A 274 4.17 21.27 2.63
CA PHE A 274 4.61 19.95 3.05
C PHE A 274 5.56 20.01 4.24
N GLU A 275 6.53 20.90 4.19
CA GLU A 275 7.49 21.12 5.29
C GLU A 275 6.77 21.54 6.58
N GLY A 276 5.87 22.52 6.51
CA GLY A 276 5.07 22.94 7.66
C GLY A 276 4.17 21.84 8.24
N LEU A 277 3.63 20.96 7.40
CA LEU A 277 2.89 19.77 7.88
C LEU A 277 3.82 18.81 8.63
N VAL A 278 5.03 18.57 8.11
CA VAL A 278 6.02 17.70 8.77
C VAL A 278 6.45 18.26 10.12
N GLU A 279 6.70 19.57 10.21
CA GLU A 279 7.00 20.24 11.48
C GLU A 279 5.88 20.06 12.50
N LYS A 280 4.62 20.24 12.08
CA LYS A 280 3.43 20.04 12.92
C LYS A 280 3.31 18.60 13.42
N LEU A 281 3.56 17.63 12.54
CA LEU A 281 3.56 16.21 12.88
C LEU A 281 4.63 15.87 13.92
N TYR A 282 5.86 16.36 13.77
CA TYR A 282 6.94 16.14 14.73
C TYR A 282 6.72 16.88 16.05
N ALA A 283 6.08 18.05 16.02
CA ALA A 283 5.69 18.75 17.25
C ALA A 283 4.68 17.94 18.09
N ALA A 284 3.71 17.28 17.42
CA ALA A 284 2.72 16.43 18.09
C ALA A 284 3.30 15.05 18.47
N MET A 285 4.19 14.51 17.67
CA MET A 285 4.74 13.15 17.81
C MET A 285 6.24 13.16 17.48
N PRO A 286 7.14 13.54 18.41
CA PRO A 286 8.57 13.69 18.14
C PRO A 286 9.26 12.45 17.56
N MET A 287 8.76 11.25 17.91
CA MET A 287 9.27 9.95 17.44
C MET A 287 8.47 9.37 16.27
N LEU A 288 7.67 10.18 15.56
CA LEU A 288 6.96 9.74 14.37
C LEU A 288 7.97 9.28 13.29
N SER A 289 7.65 8.20 12.62
CA SER A 289 8.37 7.71 11.45
C SER A 289 7.66 8.20 10.19
N LEU A 290 8.36 8.95 9.35
CA LEU A 290 7.83 9.42 8.06
C LEU A 290 8.50 8.69 6.91
N SER A 291 7.69 8.13 6.03
CA SER A 291 8.14 7.62 4.73
C SER A 291 7.50 8.39 3.59
N THR A 292 8.18 8.42 2.44
CA THR A 292 7.72 9.19 1.29
C THR A 292 8.07 8.52 -0.03
N ASP A 293 7.39 8.96 -1.10
CA ASP A 293 7.74 8.68 -2.50
C ASP A 293 8.33 9.96 -3.11
N ILE A 294 9.43 9.84 -3.87
CA ILE A 294 10.03 10.94 -4.63
C ILE A 294 10.32 10.48 -6.05
N ILE A 295 9.91 11.28 -7.02
CA ILE A 295 10.17 11.08 -8.45
C ILE A 295 11.35 11.97 -8.86
N CYS A 296 12.41 11.35 -9.42
CA CYS A 296 13.58 12.05 -9.93
C CYS A 296 13.51 12.17 -11.46
N GLY A 297 13.84 13.33 -11.98
CA GLY A 297 13.89 13.59 -13.42
C GLY A 297 12.50 13.65 -14.04
N PHE A 298 11.55 14.30 -13.37
CA PHE A 298 10.28 14.70 -13.97
C PHE A 298 10.58 15.62 -15.18
N PRO A 299 9.78 15.57 -16.28
CA PRO A 299 10.00 16.42 -17.45
C PRO A 299 10.20 17.90 -17.05
N GLY A 300 11.29 18.51 -17.55
CA GLY A 300 11.66 19.89 -17.23
C GLY A 300 12.31 20.13 -15.86
N GLU A 301 12.54 19.09 -15.06
CA GLU A 301 13.25 19.23 -13.77
C GLU A 301 14.72 19.60 -13.99
N THR A 302 15.14 20.75 -13.48
CA THR A 302 16.53 21.23 -13.49
C THR A 302 17.36 20.61 -12.36
N ASP A 303 18.71 20.80 -12.40
CA ASP A 303 19.59 20.33 -11.34
C ASP A 303 19.34 21.09 -10.02
N GLN A 304 19.00 22.39 -10.10
CA GLN A 304 18.65 23.18 -8.91
C GLN A 304 17.36 22.65 -8.26
N GLU A 305 16.33 22.35 -9.04
CA GLU A 305 15.05 21.83 -8.54
C GLU A 305 15.19 20.43 -7.93
N PHE A 306 16.11 19.62 -8.49
CA PHE A 306 16.48 18.35 -7.86
C PHE A 306 17.25 18.57 -6.55
N SER A 307 18.18 19.55 -6.51
CA SER A 307 18.88 19.91 -5.28
C SER A 307 17.92 20.38 -4.19
N ASP A 308 16.92 21.20 -4.52
CA ASP A 308 15.86 21.62 -3.59
C ASP A 308 15.11 20.41 -3.01
N THR A 309 14.86 19.40 -3.84
CA THR A 309 14.22 18.14 -3.41
C THR A 309 15.08 17.36 -2.41
N VAL A 310 16.39 17.29 -2.64
CA VAL A 310 17.35 16.64 -1.71
C VAL A 310 17.39 17.37 -0.38
N GLU A 311 17.48 18.70 -0.41
CA GLU A 311 17.53 19.50 0.81
C GLU A 311 16.24 19.44 1.63
N LEU A 312 15.08 19.48 0.98
CA LEU A 312 13.80 19.28 1.68
C LEU A 312 13.70 17.89 2.29
N ALA A 313 14.14 16.84 1.58
CA ALA A 313 14.15 15.48 2.10
C ALA A 313 14.99 15.34 3.38
N LYS A 314 16.15 16.04 3.45
CA LYS A 314 16.98 16.09 4.66
C LYS A 314 16.28 16.80 5.81
N ARG A 315 15.65 17.97 5.56
CA ARG A 315 14.93 18.71 6.61
C ARG A 315 13.72 17.93 7.14
N CYS A 316 13.02 17.22 6.28
CA CYS A 316 11.88 16.36 6.66
C CYS A 316 12.30 15.09 7.42
N ARG A 317 13.58 14.75 7.51
CA ARG A 317 14.12 13.63 8.29
C ARG A 317 13.39 12.31 8.04
N PHE A 318 13.17 11.96 6.77
CA PHE A 318 12.44 10.72 6.43
C PHE A 318 13.17 9.47 6.91
N THR A 319 12.43 8.53 7.48
CA THR A 319 12.92 7.19 7.83
C THR A 319 13.04 6.29 6.61
N LYS A 320 12.27 6.57 5.54
CA LYS A 320 12.34 5.84 4.27
C LYS A 320 11.91 6.71 3.11
N ILE A 321 12.69 6.69 2.06
CA ILE A 321 12.35 7.33 0.78
C ILE A 321 12.27 6.25 -0.29
N HIS A 322 11.12 6.10 -0.93
CA HIS A 322 11.00 5.31 -2.15
C HIS A 322 11.34 6.19 -3.34
N VAL A 323 12.48 5.91 -3.94
CA VAL A 323 13.02 6.71 -5.05
C VAL A 323 12.60 6.13 -6.38
N PHE A 324 11.87 6.91 -7.16
CA PHE A 324 11.39 6.55 -8.50
C PHE A 324 12.06 7.42 -9.55
N PRO A 325 12.93 6.88 -10.43
CA PRO A 325 13.24 7.60 -11.66
C PRO A 325 11.95 7.76 -12.45
N TYR A 326 11.69 8.97 -12.99
CA TYR A 326 10.47 9.20 -13.77
C TYR A 326 10.33 8.17 -14.89
N SER A 327 9.16 7.58 -14.98
CA SER A 327 8.83 6.56 -15.96
C SER A 327 7.68 7.04 -16.83
N LYS A 328 7.99 7.30 -18.10
CA LYS A 328 7.00 7.73 -19.12
C LYS A 328 5.86 6.73 -19.19
N ARG A 329 4.62 7.22 -18.99
CA ARG A 329 3.39 6.41 -19.05
C ARG A 329 2.52 6.93 -20.17
N GLN A 330 2.31 6.13 -21.21
CA GLN A 330 1.45 6.47 -22.32
C GLN A 330 0.05 6.88 -21.82
N GLY A 331 -0.52 7.93 -22.40
CA GLY A 331 -1.81 8.47 -21.99
C GLY A 331 -1.76 9.42 -20.79
N THR A 332 -0.57 9.78 -20.28
CA THR A 332 -0.43 10.80 -19.23
C THR A 332 0.12 12.10 -19.78
N PRO A 333 -0.34 13.28 -19.30
CA PRO A 333 0.16 14.59 -19.77
C PRO A 333 1.69 14.73 -19.70
N ALA A 334 2.32 14.24 -18.63
CA ALA A 334 3.77 14.30 -18.47
C ALA A 334 4.52 13.44 -19.55
N ALA A 335 3.89 12.42 -20.09
CA ALA A 335 4.49 11.62 -21.16
C ALA A 335 4.57 12.35 -22.50
N GLU A 336 3.69 13.32 -22.73
CA GLU A 336 3.59 14.11 -23.97
C GLU A 336 4.51 15.34 -23.97
N ARG A 337 5.12 15.67 -22.84
CA ARG A 337 6.06 16.81 -22.74
C ARG A 337 7.30 16.55 -23.58
N ALA A 338 7.79 17.61 -24.24
CA ALA A 338 9.01 17.58 -25.09
C ALA A 338 10.30 17.64 -24.28
N ASP A 339 10.26 18.23 -23.08
CA ASP A 339 11.38 18.49 -22.18
C ASP A 339 11.69 17.30 -21.25
N GLN A 340 11.71 16.10 -21.79
CA GLN A 340 12.07 14.89 -21.06
C GLN A 340 13.51 14.94 -20.56
N VAL A 341 13.73 14.61 -19.29
CA VAL A 341 15.08 14.49 -18.74
C VAL A 341 15.73 13.21 -19.25
N GLU A 342 17.00 13.28 -19.62
CA GLU A 342 17.76 12.15 -20.17
C GLU A 342 17.82 10.97 -19.18
N PRO A 343 17.77 9.71 -19.67
CA PRO A 343 17.76 8.51 -18.82
C PRO A 343 18.95 8.43 -17.86
N GLU A 344 20.13 8.85 -18.33
CA GLU A 344 21.39 8.86 -17.55
C GLU A 344 21.28 9.84 -16.39
N VAL A 345 20.73 11.03 -16.63
CA VAL A 345 20.51 12.06 -15.57
C VAL A 345 19.49 11.57 -14.55
N ARG A 346 18.38 10.98 -15.01
CA ARG A 346 17.37 10.37 -14.10
C ARG A 346 17.99 9.30 -13.22
N SER A 347 18.82 8.44 -13.80
CA SER A 347 19.49 7.35 -13.10
C SER A 347 20.50 7.86 -12.07
N ALA A 348 21.28 8.88 -12.44
CA ALA A 348 22.25 9.54 -11.55
C ALA A 348 21.55 10.22 -10.36
N ARG A 349 20.48 11.00 -10.62
CA ARG A 349 19.68 11.63 -9.56
C ARG A 349 19.06 10.59 -8.63
N ALA A 350 18.49 9.51 -9.18
CA ALA A 350 17.90 8.45 -8.38
C ALA A 350 18.95 7.71 -7.53
N LYS A 351 20.19 7.51 -8.04
CA LYS A 351 21.28 6.93 -7.28
C LYS A 351 21.65 7.85 -6.10
N HIS A 352 21.89 9.13 -6.37
CA HIS A 352 22.23 10.11 -5.34
C HIS A 352 21.15 10.19 -4.24
N LEU A 353 19.87 10.26 -4.62
CA LEU A 353 18.80 10.34 -3.62
C LEU A 353 18.67 9.05 -2.79
N ARG A 354 19.00 7.86 -3.33
CA ARG A 354 19.06 6.62 -2.54
C ARG A 354 20.17 6.68 -1.49
N GLU A 355 21.35 7.20 -1.85
CA GLU A 355 22.46 7.39 -0.90
C GLU A 355 22.04 8.33 0.25
N VAL A 356 21.33 9.42 -0.07
CA VAL A 356 20.75 10.32 0.93
C VAL A 356 19.70 9.60 1.80
N ALA A 357 18.83 8.83 1.18
CA ALA A 357 17.79 8.06 1.89
C ALA A 357 18.38 7.05 2.87
N ASP A 358 19.45 6.35 2.48
CA ASP A 358 20.14 5.38 3.35
C ASP A 358 20.82 6.09 4.54
N ALA A 359 21.45 7.24 4.30
CA ALA A 359 22.05 8.05 5.36
C ALA A 359 21.00 8.57 6.35
N LEU A 360 19.86 9.08 5.85
CA LEU A 360 18.75 9.54 6.68
C LEU A 360 18.15 8.39 7.51
N ARG A 361 17.98 7.21 6.92
CA ARG A 361 17.47 6.03 7.64
C ARG A 361 18.41 5.61 8.77
N ALA A 362 19.73 5.59 8.52
CA ALA A 362 20.73 5.27 9.52
C ALA A 362 20.71 6.28 10.67
N GLN A 363 20.60 7.58 10.36
CA GLN A 363 20.48 8.63 11.37
C GLN A 363 19.21 8.47 12.20
N GLN A 364 18.06 8.22 11.55
CA GLN A 364 16.79 8.03 12.24
C GLN A 364 16.78 6.80 13.16
N LEU A 365 17.51 5.74 12.81
CA LEU A 365 17.69 4.59 13.68
C LEU A 365 18.60 4.95 14.89
N SER A 366 19.68 5.67 14.64
CA SER A 366 20.58 6.16 15.69
C SER A 366 19.87 7.08 16.70
N ASP A 367 19.03 7.99 16.21
CA ASP A 367 18.26 8.92 17.04
C ASP A 367 17.24 8.21 17.96
N ARG A 368 16.87 6.97 17.62
CA ARG A 368 15.96 6.12 18.40
C ARG A 368 16.68 5.17 19.34
N ALA A 369 18.00 5.15 19.37
CA ALA A 369 18.76 4.26 20.24
C ALA A 369 18.33 4.42 21.71
N GLY A 370 18.05 3.30 22.38
CA GLY A 370 17.57 3.27 23.76
C GLY A 370 16.07 3.58 23.93
N THR A 371 15.33 3.91 22.86
CA THR A 371 13.88 4.07 22.96
C THR A 371 13.16 2.72 22.86
N THR A 372 11.95 2.65 23.41
CA THR A 372 11.13 1.44 23.40
C THR A 372 9.97 1.59 22.44
N GLU A 373 9.77 0.59 21.59
CA GLU A 373 8.65 0.50 20.67
C GLU A 373 7.92 -0.85 20.78
N LEU A 374 6.64 -0.88 20.38
CA LEU A 374 5.95 -2.13 20.14
C LEU A 374 6.33 -2.67 18.76
N ALA A 375 6.74 -3.93 18.70
CA ALA A 375 7.05 -4.63 17.47
C ALA A 375 6.16 -5.87 17.29
N LEU A 376 5.73 -6.13 16.07
CA LEU A 376 5.02 -7.35 15.71
C LEU A 376 6.03 -8.42 15.27
N VAL A 377 5.98 -9.58 15.88
CA VAL A 377 6.80 -10.72 15.46
C VAL A 377 6.23 -11.27 14.16
N GLU A 378 6.98 -11.12 13.07
CA GLU A 378 6.52 -11.54 11.73
C GLU A 378 7.07 -12.91 11.33
N GLU A 379 8.30 -13.18 11.75
CA GLU A 379 9.00 -14.45 11.52
C GLU A 379 9.75 -14.88 12.77
N ALA A 380 10.19 -16.12 12.82
CA ALA A 380 10.98 -16.62 13.94
C ALA A 380 12.26 -15.79 14.11
N GLY A 381 12.39 -15.13 15.25
CA GLY A 381 13.55 -14.30 15.57
C GLY A 381 13.54 -12.89 14.98
N GLN A 382 12.50 -12.48 14.23
CA GLN A 382 12.39 -11.14 13.64
C GLN A 382 11.06 -10.48 14.00
N ALA A 383 11.12 -9.19 14.29
CA ALA A 383 9.95 -8.37 14.57
C ALA A 383 10.01 -7.02 13.83
N MET A 384 8.84 -6.49 13.48
CA MET A 384 8.69 -5.20 12.83
C MET A 384 8.10 -4.18 13.80
N THR A 385 8.82 -3.10 14.05
CA THR A 385 8.36 -2.03 14.93
C THR A 385 7.22 -1.22 14.32
N GLU A 386 6.54 -0.43 15.14
CA GLU A 386 5.55 0.53 14.65
C GLU A 386 6.16 1.57 13.69
N SER A 387 7.45 1.89 13.82
CA SER A 387 8.22 2.82 12.97
C SER A 387 8.80 2.17 11.70
N TYR A 388 8.49 0.90 11.40
CA TYR A 388 9.05 0.16 10.26
C TYR A 388 10.55 -0.08 10.32
N PHE A 389 11.08 -0.32 11.51
CA PHE A 389 12.41 -0.89 11.69
C PHE A 389 12.29 -2.39 11.99
N GLU A 390 13.05 -3.19 11.26
CA GLU A 390 13.23 -4.61 11.55
C GLU A 390 14.21 -4.74 12.71
N VAL A 391 13.84 -5.56 13.69
CA VAL A 391 14.63 -5.79 14.91
C VAL A 391 14.58 -7.27 15.29
N PRO A 392 15.57 -7.77 16.03
CA PRO A 392 15.48 -9.11 16.61
C PRO A 392 14.27 -9.24 17.52
N ALA A 393 13.51 -10.32 17.37
CA ALA A 393 12.42 -10.62 18.30
C ALA A 393 12.99 -11.15 19.63
N PRO A 394 12.39 -10.83 20.78
CA PRO A 394 12.78 -11.40 22.06
C PRO A 394 12.69 -12.95 22.05
N GLN A 395 13.57 -13.59 22.81
CA GLN A 395 13.57 -15.05 22.91
C GLN A 395 12.24 -15.57 23.44
N GLY A 396 11.67 -16.57 22.78
CA GLY A 396 10.37 -17.17 23.12
C GLY A 396 9.15 -16.41 22.63
N ALA A 397 9.32 -15.29 21.93
CA ALA A 397 8.21 -14.57 21.30
C ALA A 397 7.59 -15.38 20.15
N ARG A 398 6.26 -15.38 20.06
CA ARG A 398 5.50 -16.12 19.03
C ARG A 398 5.19 -15.23 17.84
N ILE A 399 5.17 -15.81 16.65
CA ILE A 399 4.71 -15.14 15.43
C ILE A 399 3.28 -14.60 15.65
N GLY A 400 3.02 -13.39 15.21
CA GLY A 400 1.76 -12.66 15.42
C GLY A 400 1.64 -11.94 16.77
N GLN A 401 2.60 -12.09 17.68
CA GLN A 401 2.59 -11.43 18.99
C GLN A 401 3.13 -9.99 18.88
N LEU A 402 2.51 -9.05 19.61
CA LEU A 402 3.09 -7.73 19.88
C LEU A 402 4.02 -7.81 21.09
N VAL A 403 5.26 -7.37 20.90
CA VAL A 403 6.30 -7.39 21.94
C VAL A 403 6.92 -6.02 22.10
N SER A 404 7.39 -5.69 23.29
CA SER A 404 8.16 -4.48 23.56
C SER A 404 9.62 -4.74 23.20
N VAL A 405 10.22 -3.86 22.41
CA VAL A 405 11.62 -3.93 21.99
C VAL A 405 12.31 -2.60 22.24
N THR A 406 13.61 -2.66 22.55
CA THR A 406 14.47 -1.47 22.63
C THR A 406 15.29 -1.38 21.35
N LEU A 407 15.26 -0.20 20.69
CA LEU A 407 16.02 0.11 19.49
C LEU A 407 17.47 0.46 19.81
#